data_e5c38c4dd017fbaaa066ec0da5d1f541
#
_entry.id   e5c38c4dd017fbaaa066ec0da5d1f541
#
_cell.length_a   1.000
_cell.length_b   1.000
_cell.length_c   1.000
_cell.angle_alpha   90.00
_cell.angle_beta   90.00
_cell.angle_gamma   90.00
#
_symmetry.space_group_name_H-M   'P 1'
#
loop_
_entity.id
_entity.type
_entity.pdbx_description
1 polymer ?
#
loop_
_entity_poly.entity_id
_entity_poly.type
_entity_poly.pdbx_seq_one_letter_code
_entity_poly.pdbx_strand_id
1 'polypeptide(L)'
;DYGTLTFGRHGTLLLDACAKFDPMNSSFAFSLIGYSGVASGGGNTENSRLDDSVKYLYTSGIFHGGALYQFGKSDSSPGEAWQGNLGIDYKGFSLDGVYAKKKDAINLGSLSAAQVTTLPHDSLAATVSDNESWLLGASWNGGPFKVSGGYQHIRFENPSLPLAPGFAGLGGYWISVTNNTAYPRPKVLEVSWVGLKYLITRDLDITGAVYHYDQNSYGLKACSNKSAATCSGTENVYSVRLDYRFNKRFDVYAGAAYSKVNDGLANGFLFTSNVDPTVGFRFQF
;
A
#
# COMPACT_ATOMS: atom_id res chain seq x y z
N ASP A 1 25.07 1.95 20.22
CA ASP A 1 23.75 1.29 20.13
C ASP A 1 23.85 0.17 19.09
N TYR A 2 23.32 -1.00 19.40
CA TYR A 2 23.43 -2.19 18.51
C TYR A 2 22.15 -2.40 17.69
N GLY A 3 21.25 -1.38 17.66
CA GLY A 3 19.98 -1.48 16.96
C GLY A 3 18.90 -2.18 17.79
N THR A 4 17.73 -2.39 17.16
CA THR A 4 16.55 -3.01 17.79
C THR A 4 16.12 -4.23 17.01
N LEU A 5 16.11 -5.38 17.67
CA LEU A 5 15.62 -6.65 17.13
C LEU A 5 14.29 -7.01 17.81
N THR A 6 13.26 -7.26 17.02
CA THR A 6 11.92 -7.59 17.50
C THR A 6 11.35 -8.82 16.80
N PHE A 7 10.45 -9.54 17.48
CA PHE A 7 9.80 -10.75 17.00
C PHE A 7 8.28 -10.63 17.10
N GLY A 8 7.56 -11.27 16.21
CA GLY A 8 6.10 -11.33 16.22
C GLY A 8 5.46 -10.67 15.02
N ARG A 9 4.38 -9.90 15.22
CA ARG A 9 3.67 -9.20 14.15
C ARG A 9 4.21 -7.79 13.99
N HIS A 10 4.73 -7.48 12.79
CA HIS A 10 5.36 -6.20 12.48
C HIS A 10 4.67 -5.47 11.32
N GLY A 11 4.69 -4.12 11.36
CA GLY A 11 4.52 -3.31 10.16
C GLY A 11 5.67 -3.56 9.18
N THR A 12 5.36 -3.60 7.89
CA THR A 12 6.35 -3.80 6.83
C THR A 12 7.25 -2.58 6.67
N LEU A 13 8.47 -2.76 6.16
CA LEU A 13 9.37 -1.64 5.84
C LEU A 13 8.82 -0.79 4.69
N LEU A 14 8.06 -1.39 3.76
CA LEU A 14 7.32 -0.66 2.73
C LEU A 14 6.27 0.27 3.34
N LEU A 15 5.47 -0.23 4.30
CA LEU A 15 4.49 0.59 5.00
C LEU A 15 5.15 1.76 5.73
N ASP A 16 6.25 1.50 6.43
CA ASP A 16 6.99 2.54 7.16
C ASP A 16 7.49 3.64 6.21
N ALA A 17 8.05 3.26 5.05
CA ALA A 17 8.52 4.21 4.04
C ALA A 17 7.36 4.98 3.39
N CYS A 18 6.26 4.30 3.01
CA CYS A 18 5.07 4.96 2.48
C CYS A 18 4.54 5.99 3.48
N ALA A 19 4.38 5.63 4.74
CA ALA A 19 3.89 6.53 5.79
C ALA A 19 4.82 7.74 6.00
N LYS A 20 6.14 7.53 5.92
CA LYS A 20 7.16 8.60 6.07
C LYS A 20 7.08 9.63 4.95
N PHE A 21 6.85 9.18 3.70
CA PHE A 21 6.93 10.01 2.50
C PHE A 21 5.57 10.35 1.88
N ASP A 22 4.47 9.84 2.44
CA ASP A 22 3.13 10.24 2.01
C ASP A 22 2.80 11.67 2.48
N PRO A 23 2.49 12.60 1.56
CA PRO A 23 2.15 13.98 1.91
C PRO A 23 0.91 14.09 2.83
N MET A 24 -0.04 13.16 2.68
CA MET A 24 -1.29 13.13 3.44
C MET A 24 -1.21 12.32 4.74
N ASN A 25 0.02 11.88 5.14
CA ASN A 25 0.30 11.14 6.36
C ASN A 25 -0.56 9.88 6.52
N SER A 26 -0.65 9.08 5.48
CA SER A 26 -1.43 7.83 5.44
C SER A 26 -2.91 8.00 5.79
N SER A 27 -3.49 9.15 5.44
CA SER A 27 -4.91 9.40 5.68
C SER A 27 -5.78 8.55 4.75
N PHE A 28 -6.70 7.79 5.28
CA PHE A 28 -7.65 7.00 4.47
C PHE A 28 -8.48 7.83 3.49
N ALA A 29 -8.80 9.09 3.85
CA ALA A 29 -9.68 9.94 3.07
C ALA A 29 -8.95 10.70 1.96
N PHE A 30 -7.63 10.89 2.08
CA PHE A 30 -6.89 11.81 1.22
C PHE A 30 -5.66 11.17 0.55
N SER A 31 -5.25 9.98 0.96
CA SER A 31 -4.09 9.29 0.40
C SER A 31 -4.47 8.00 -0.30
N LEU A 32 -4.09 7.87 -1.57
CA LEU A 32 -4.28 6.62 -2.31
C LEU A 32 -3.28 5.54 -1.87
N ILE A 33 -2.05 5.94 -1.51
CA ILE A 33 -0.98 5.02 -1.07
C ILE A 33 -0.98 4.78 0.43
N GLY A 34 -1.84 5.48 1.15
CA GLY A 34 -1.86 5.48 2.60
C GLY A 34 -2.15 4.11 3.17
N TYR A 35 -2.99 4.09 4.16
CA TYR A 35 -3.30 2.88 4.90
C TYR A 35 -4.20 1.89 4.14
N SER A 36 -4.80 2.30 3.04
CA SER A 36 -5.66 1.43 2.20
C SER A 36 -4.92 0.24 1.62
N GLY A 37 -3.61 0.32 1.58
CA GLY A 37 -2.77 -0.78 1.23
C GLY A 37 -2.80 -1.20 -0.24
N VAL A 38 -3.40 -0.43 -1.11
CA VAL A 38 -3.54 -0.84 -2.52
C VAL A 38 -2.19 -0.91 -3.22
N ALA A 39 -1.25 -0.08 -2.84
CA ALA A 39 0.08 -0.10 -3.45
C ALA A 39 1.21 0.07 -2.44
N SER A 40 0.92 0.46 -1.23
CA SER A 40 1.91 0.76 -0.21
C SER A 40 2.52 -0.47 0.46
N GLY A 41 2.61 -1.58 -0.26
CA GLY A 41 3.01 -2.83 0.38
C GLY A 41 1.98 -3.33 1.36
N GLY A 42 0.88 -2.63 1.49
CA GLY A 42 -0.28 -3.14 2.19
C GLY A 42 -1.02 -4.07 1.29
N GLY A 43 -1.84 -4.17 0.76
CA GLY A 43 -2.77 -5.03 0.12
C GLY A 43 -2.30 -5.74 -1.15
N ASN A 44 -1.32 -5.27 -1.86
CA ASN A 44 -0.99 -5.86 -3.16
C ASN A 44 0.33 -6.61 -3.20
N THR A 45 1.30 -6.28 -2.36
CA THR A 45 2.56 -7.03 -2.29
C THR A 45 2.56 -8.02 -1.14
N GLU A 46 2.18 -7.54 0.00
CA GLU A 46 1.98 -8.27 1.25
C GLU A 46 1.02 -7.46 2.10
N ASN A 47 0.49 -8.03 3.14
CA ASN A 47 -0.29 -7.25 4.10
C ASN A 47 0.58 -6.14 4.72
N SER A 48 -0.02 -5.03 5.10
CA SER A 48 0.67 -3.93 5.80
C SER A 48 1.38 -4.39 7.09
N ARG A 49 1.02 -5.54 7.59
CA ARG A 49 1.65 -6.23 8.71
C ARG A 49 1.88 -7.68 8.36
N LEU A 50 3.04 -8.19 8.79
CA LEU A 50 3.45 -9.58 8.64
C LEU A 50 3.51 -10.24 10.01
N ASP A 51 2.76 -11.33 10.17
CA ASP A 51 2.80 -12.19 11.35
C ASP A 51 4.05 -13.11 11.30
N ASP A 52 4.39 -13.73 12.43
CA ASP A 52 5.51 -14.68 12.52
C ASP A 52 6.79 -14.17 11.86
N SER A 53 7.16 -12.95 12.23
CA SER A 53 8.26 -12.24 11.61
C SER A 53 9.33 -11.79 12.61
N VAL A 54 10.52 -11.55 12.10
CA VAL A 54 11.61 -10.88 12.80
C VAL A 54 11.96 -9.59 12.07
N LYS A 55 12.10 -8.50 12.83
CA LYS A 55 12.45 -7.17 12.30
C LYS A 55 13.64 -6.61 13.07
N TYR A 56 14.64 -6.18 12.33
CA TYR A 56 15.83 -5.50 12.85
C TYR A 56 15.89 -4.08 12.29
N LEU A 57 16.12 -3.09 13.15
CA LEU A 57 16.29 -1.69 12.79
C LEU A 57 17.58 -1.15 13.41
N TYR A 58 18.34 -0.40 12.63
CA TYR A 58 19.58 0.23 13.06
C TYR A 58 19.68 1.68 12.56
N THR A 59 20.22 2.54 13.43
CA THR A 59 20.49 3.94 13.09
C THR A 59 21.89 4.31 13.57
N SER A 60 22.68 4.94 12.70
CA SER A 60 24.04 5.40 12.98
C SER A 60 24.29 6.75 12.32
N GLY A 61 24.37 7.80 13.12
CA GLY A 61 24.53 9.15 12.62
C GLY A 61 23.37 9.58 11.71
N ILE A 62 23.67 9.86 10.46
CA ILE A 62 22.67 10.24 9.45
C ILE A 62 22.05 9.02 8.74
N PHE A 63 22.61 7.84 8.91
CA PHE A 63 22.19 6.62 8.22
C PHE A 63 21.23 5.81 9.08
N HIS A 64 20.25 5.23 8.45
CA HIS A 64 19.36 4.24 9.06
C HIS A 64 19.06 3.12 8.07
N GLY A 65 18.65 1.98 8.58
CA GLY A 65 18.29 0.84 7.76
C GLY A 65 17.62 -0.26 8.59
N GLY A 66 17.07 -1.23 7.90
CA GLY A 66 16.41 -2.36 8.54
C GLY A 66 16.29 -3.56 7.63
N ALA A 67 15.99 -4.68 8.25
CA ALA A 67 15.65 -5.92 7.60
C ALA A 67 14.43 -6.54 8.28
N LEU A 68 13.55 -7.16 7.50
CA LEU A 68 12.39 -7.88 8.00
C LEU A 68 12.31 -9.22 7.26
N TYR A 69 12.08 -10.29 8.02
CA TYR A 69 11.83 -11.62 7.48
C TYR A 69 10.58 -12.23 8.12
N GLN A 70 9.64 -12.69 7.30
CA GLN A 70 8.50 -13.49 7.73
C GLN A 70 8.76 -14.95 7.39
N PHE A 71 8.61 -15.82 8.39
CA PHE A 71 8.69 -17.26 8.20
C PHE A 71 7.46 -17.76 7.43
N GLY A 72 7.69 -18.54 6.37
CA GLY A 72 6.62 -19.17 5.61
C GLY A 72 5.93 -20.28 6.39
N LYS A 73 4.76 -20.73 5.87
CA LYS A 73 3.93 -21.80 6.47
C LYS A 73 3.34 -21.44 7.84
N SER A 74 3.16 -20.14 8.10
CA SER A 74 2.35 -19.71 9.24
C SER A 74 0.86 -19.84 8.92
N ASP A 75 0.04 -19.85 9.95
CA ASP A 75 -1.44 -19.93 9.81
C ASP A 75 -2.02 -18.76 8.99
N SER A 76 -1.32 -17.61 8.91
CA SER A 76 -1.76 -16.42 8.19
C SER A 76 -1.09 -16.23 6.81
N SER A 77 -0.06 -17.00 6.48
CA SER A 77 0.67 -16.85 5.21
C SER A 77 1.35 -18.13 4.77
N PRO A 78 1.01 -18.67 3.59
CA PRO A 78 1.66 -19.89 3.07
C PRO A 78 3.11 -19.66 2.67
N GLY A 79 3.47 -18.46 2.19
CA GLY A 79 4.80 -18.14 1.69
C GLY A 79 5.61 -17.24 2.64
N GLU A 80 6.92 -17.24 2.45
CA GLU A 80 7.86 -16.38 3.14
C GLU A 80 7.86 -14.95 2.57
N ALA A 81 8.28 -13.98 3.38
CA ALA A 81 8.56 -12.62 2.92
C ALA A 81 9.87 -12.11 3.48
N TRP A 82 10.55 -11.26 2.72
CA TRP A 82 11.70 -10.53 3.21
C TRP A 82 11.76 -9.12 2.63
N GLN A 83 12.23 -8.20 3.45
CA GLN A 83 12.37 -6.81 3.10
C GLN A 83 13.68 -6.24 3.65
N GLY A 84 14.23 -5.26 2.94
CA GLY A 84 15.36 -4.48 3.40
C GLY A 84 15.17 -3.01 3.03
N ASN A 85 15.60 -2.10 3.91
CA ASN A 85 15.67 -0.69 3.60
C ASN A 85 17.00 -0.08 4.00
N LEU A 86 17.37 0.98 3.30
CA LEU A 86 18.47 1.89 3.65
C LEU A 86 18.01 3.33 3.42
N GLY A 87 18.38 4.21 4.32
CA GLY A 87 18.03 5.61 4.21
C GLY A 87 19.01 6.55 4.90
N ILE A 88 18.80 7.83 4.62
CA ILE A 88 19.58 8.94 5.22
C ILE A 88 18.63 10.04 5.68
N ASP A 89 18.94 10.64 6.83
CA ASP A 89 18.29 11.84 7.34
C ASP A 89 19.36 12.90 7.60
N TYR A 90 19.32 14.03 6.88
CA TYR A 90 20.31 15.09 7.01
C TYR A 90 19.71 16.48 6.79
N LYS A 91 19.79 17.34 7.79
CA LYS A 91 19.42 18.78 7.73
C LYS A 91 18.04 19.02 7.07
N GLY A 92 17.04 18.24 7.46
CA GLY A 92 15.68 18.36 6.93
C GLY A 92 15.42 17.55 5.65
N PHE A 93 16.43 16.94 5.03
CA PHE A 93 16.26 15.96 3.97
C PHE A 93 16.15 14.56 4.52
N SER A 94 15.27 13.78 3.95
CA SER A 94 15.17 12.34 4.16
C SER A 94 15.09 11.63 2.81
N LEU A 95 15.78 10.49 2.69
CA LEU A 95 15.75 9.61 1.53
C LEU A 95 15.76 8.17 2.01
N ASP A 96 14.85 7.34 1.51
CA ASP A 96 14.81 5.90 1.78
C ASP A 96 14.62 5.11 0.49
N GLY A 97 15.37 4.01 0.37
CA GLY A 97 15.13 2.95 -0.59
C GLY A 97 14.70 1.67 0.13
N VAL A 98 13.65 1.02 -0.35
CA VAL A 98 13.14 -0.24 0.18
C VAL A 98 13.05 -1.26 -0.94
N TYR A 99 13.44 -2.50 -0.65
CA TYR A 99 13.17 -3.65 -1.50
C TYR A 99 12.44 -4.73 -0.70
N ALA A 100 11.42 -5.34 -1.32
CA ALA A 100 10.59 -6.34 -0.70
C ALA A 100 10.25 -7.47 -1.67
N LYS A 101 10.17 -8.69 -1.15
CA LYS A 101 9.69 -9.87 -1.86
C LYS A 101 8.78 -10.67 -0.95
N LYS A 102 7.62 -11.09 -1.49
CA LYS A 102 6.63 -11.93 -0.83
C LYS A 102 6.27 -13.07 -1.75
N LYS A 103 6.42 -14.31 -1.28
CA LYS A 103 5.95 -15.50 -1.99
C LYS A 103 4.54 -15.85 -1.53
N ASP A 104 3.75 -16.35 -2.47
CA ASP A 104 2.40 -16.89 -2.23
C ASP A 104 1.52 -15.94 -1.42
N ALA A 105 1.58 -14.65 -1.74
CA ALA A 105 0.78 -13.63 -1.11
C ALA A 105 -0.71 -13.86 -1.40
N ILE A 106 -1.53 -13.81 -0.36
CA ILE A 106 -2.99 -13.98 -0.46
C ILE A 106 -3.65 -12.61 -0.54
N ASN A 107 -4.28 -12.32 -1.68
CA ASN A 107 -5.11 -11.14 -1.85
C ASN A 107 -6.59 -11.55 -1.87
N LEU A 108 -7.33 -11.15 -0.84
CA LEU A 108 -8.73 -11.51 -0.67
C LEU A 108 -9.60 -10.81 -1.72
N GLY A 109 -10.57 -11.54 -2.24
CA GLY A 109 -11.54 -11.06 -3.21
C GLY A 109 -12.97 -11.45 -2.83
N SER A 110 -13.93 -10.79 -3.45
CA SER A 110 -15.34 -11.10 -3.28
C SER A 110 -15.70 -12.41 -3.98
N LEU A 111 -16.57 -13.19 -3.36
CA LEU A 111 -17.27 -14.31 -4.00
C LEU A 111 -18.25 -13.78 -5.04
N SER A 112 -18.46 -14.52 -6.12
CA SER A 112 -19.56 -14.24 -7.04
C SER A 112 -20.94 -14.54 -6.39
N ALA A 113 -22.00 -13.95 -6.89
CA ALA A 113 -23.35 -14.17 -6.36
C ALA A 113 -23.74 -15.67 -6.34
N ALA A 114 -23.32 -16.46 -7.32
CA ALA A 114 -23.54 -17.90 -7.34
C ALA A 114 -22.73 -18.64 -6.28
N GLN A 115 -21.50 -18.22 -6.00
CA GLN A 115 -20.63 -18.82 -4.98
C GLN A 115 -21.14 -18.53 -3.55
N VAL A 116 -21.65 -17.32 -3.29
CA VAL A 116 -22.23 -16.94 -1.99
C VAL A 116 -23.41 -17.85 -1.61
N THR A 117 -24.18 -18.35 -2.58
CA THR A 117 -25.34 -19.23 -2.31
C THR A 117 -24.96 -20.71 -2.12
N THR A 118 -23.75 -21.11 -2.53
CA THR A 118 -23.35 -22.54 -2.56
C THR A 118 -22.21 -22.86 -1.59
N LEU A 119 -21.45 -21.86 -1.15
CA LEU A 119 -20.33 -22.02 -0.23
C LEU A 119 -20.73 -21.67 1.21
N PRO A 120 -20.02 -22.18 2.23
CA PRO A 120 -20.21 -21.78 3.61
C PRO A 120 -20.16 -20.26 3.81
N HIS A 121 -20.85 -19.73 4.83
CA HIS A 121 -20.95 -18.29 5.08
C HIS A 121 -19.62 -17.57 5.35
N ASP A 122 -18.64 -18.29 5.86
CA ASP A 122 -17.28 -17.82 6.18
C ASP A 122 -16.27 -18.06 5.06
N SER A 123 -16.78 -18.37 3.86
CA SER A 123 -15.96 -18.57 2.67
C SER A 123 -15.49 -17.25 2.06
N LEU A 124 -14.23 -17.24 1.60
CA LEU A 124 -13.62 -16.15 0.85
C LEU A 124 -13.07 -16.63 -0.48
N ALA A 125 -12.97 -15.71 -1.44
CA ALA A 125 -12.14 -15.90 -2.62
C ALA A 125 -10.77 -15.25 -2.39
N ALA A 126 -9.74 -15.78 -3.06
CA ALA A 126 -8.42 -15.17 -3.05
C ALA A 126 -7.71 -15.30 -4.38
N THR A 127 -6.95 -14.29 -4.75
CA THR A 127 -5.89 -14.36 -5.75
C THR A 127 -4.58 -14.57 -5.03
N VAL A 128 -3.79 -15.55 -5.47
CA VAL A 128 -2.48 -15.85 -4.88
C VAL A 128 -1.40 -15.45 -5.86
N SER A 129 -0.32 -14.84 -5.36
CA SER A 129 0.75 -14.32 -6.22
C SER A 129 2.10 -14.29 -5.53
N ASP A 130 3.16 -14.40 -6.33
CA ASP A 130 4.51 -13.99 -5.93
C ASP A 130 4.70 -12.53 -6.28
N ASN A 131 5.11 -11.73 -5.31
CA ASN A 131 5.21 -10.30 -5.45
C ASN A 131 6.64 -9.81 -5.18
N GLU A 132 7.08 -8.85 -5.98
CA GLU A 132 8.34 -8.15 -5.80
C GLU A 132 8.08 -6.64 -5.88
N SER A 133 8.66 -5.88 -4.97
CA SER A 133 8.48 -4.42 -4.93
C SER A 133 9.77 -3.71 -4.56
N TRP A 134 10.00 -2.56 -5.17
CA TRP A 134 10.97 -1.60 -4.68
C TRP A 134 10.35 -0.20 -4.61
N LEU A 135 10.78 0.57 -3.63
CA LEU A 135 10.30 1.92 -3.37
C LEU A 135 11.48 2.86 -3.14
N LEU A 136 11.40 4.05 -3.70
CA LEU A 136 12.27 5.17 -3.39
C LEU A 136 11.40 6.34 -2.92
N GLY A 137 11.64 6.82 -1.69
CA GLY A 137 10.93 7.94 -1.11
C GLY A 137 11.88 9.04 -0.67
N ALA A 138 11.47 10.30 -0.86
CA ALA A 138 12.24 11.46 -0.44
C ALA A 138 11.34 12.53 0.19
N SER A 139 11.90 13.28 1.14
CA SER A 139 11.24 14.47 1.68
C SER A 139 12.25 15.55 2.07
N TRP A 140 11.75 16.78 2.06
CA TRP A 140 12.48 17.94 2.54
C TRP A 140 11.59 18.81 3.42
N ASN A 141 12.11 19.20 4.59
CA ASN A 141 11.47 20.11 5.52
C ASN A 141 12.31 21.37 5.63
N GLY A 142 11.74 22.52 5.26
CA GLY A 142 12.43 23.82 5.31
C GLY A 142 11.48 24.96 5.62
N GLY A 143 11.68 25.63 6.77
CA GLY A 143 10.80 26.69 7.22
C GLY A 143 9.35 26.24 7.34
N PRO A 144 8.39 26.93 6.70
CA PRO A 144 6.98 26.55 6.74
C PRO A 144 6.61 25.44 5.73
N PHE A 145 7.55 24.93 4.95
CA PHE A 145 7.30 23.98 3.88
C PHE A 145 7.78 22.57 4.21
N LYS A 146 6.99 21.57 3.84
CA LYS A 146 7.41 20.18 3.71
C LYS A 146 7.01 19.69 2.32
N VAL A 147 7.99 19.27 1.52
CA VAL A 147 7.77 18.55 0.27
C VAL A 147 8.07 17.07 0.51
N SER A 148 7.22 16.19 0.04
CA SER A 148 7.49 14.75 0.11
C SER A 148 6.93 14.06 -1.13
N GLY A 149 7.53 12.94 -1.49
CA GLY A 149 7.11 12.15 -2.64
C GLY A 149 7.89 10.86 -2.75
N GLY A 150 7.51 10.05 -3.71
CA GLY A 150 8.18 8.79 -3.97
C GLY A 150 7.68 8.11 -5.22
N TYR A 151 8.32 6.99 -5.49
CA TYR A 151 7.99 6.08 -6.57
C TYR A 151 8.09 4.65 -6.06
N GLN A 152 7.13 3.81 -6.43
CA GLN A 152 7.12 2.38 -6.13
C GLN A 152 6.82 1.59 -7.40
N HIS A 153 7.59 0.54 -7.63
CA HIS A 153 7.37 -0.45 -8.67
C HIS A 153 6.99 -1.77 -8.01
N ILE A 154 5.86 -2.34 -8.43
CA ILE A 154 5.33 -3.58 -7.89
C ILE A 154 5.11 -4.56 -9.04
N ARG A 155 5.72 -5.74 -8.95
CA ARG A 155 5.56 -6.82 -9.91
C ARG A 155 4.83 -7.98 -9.28
N PHE A 156 3.82 -8.49 -9.97
CA PHE A 156 3.01 -9.64 -9.56
C PHE A 156 3.16 -10.76 -10.57
N GLU A 157 3.37 -11.96 -10.09
CA GLU A 157 3.43 -13.19 -10.87
C GLU A 157 2.54 -14.27 -10.25
N ASN A 158 2.26 -15.33 -11.00
CA ASN A 158 1.56 -16.48 -10.42
C ASN A 158 2.40 -17.09 -9.30
N PRO A 159 1.76 -17.66 -8.26
CA PRO A 159 2.46 -18.16 -7.08
C PRO A 159 3.40 -19.32 -7.42
N SER A 160 4.54 -19.38 -6.75
CA SER A 160 5.49 -20.49 -6.86
C SER A 160 4.94 -21.79 -6.24
N LEU A 161 4.08 -21.67 -5.21
CA LEU A 161 3.32 -22.77 -4.60
C LEU A 161 1.83 -22.47 -4.67
N PRO A 162 1.11 -23.00 -5.66
CA PRO A 162 -0.33 -22.78 -5.80
C PRO A 162 -1.09 -23.18 -4.53
N LEU A 163 -1.95 -22.28 -4.03
CA LEU A 163 -2.77 -22.52 -2.86
C LEU A 163 -3.98 -23.37 -3.23
N ALA A 164 -4.15 -24.52 -2.55
CA ALA A 164 -5.35 -25.33 -2.69
C ALA A 164 -6.56 -24.67 -2.01
N PRO A 165 -7.82 -24.86 -2.50
CA PRO A 165 -9.01 -24.47 -1.77
C PRO A 165 -9.08 -25.13 -0.39
N GLY A 166 -9.66 -24.43 0.58
CA GLY A 166 -9.79 -24.93 1.95
C GLY A 166 -8.72 -24.45 2.93
N PHE A 167 -7.88 -23.49 2.52
CA PHE A 167 -6.93 -22.85 3.45
C PHE A 167 -7.67 -22.06 4.53
N ALA A 168 -7.33 -22.30 5.79
CA ALA A 168 -8.08 -21.83 6.96
C ALA A 168 -7.34 -20.80 7.84
N GLY A 169 -6.21 -20.28 7.40
CA GLY A 169 -5.30 -19.44 8.20
C GLY A 169 -5.69 -17.97 8.40
N LEU A 170 -6.94 -17.57 8.13
CA LEU A 170 -7.36 -16.16 8.14
C LEU A 170 -8.45 -15.87 9.18
N GLY A 171 -8.14 -16.07 10.45
CA GLY A 171 -9.02 -15.62 11.52
C GLY A 171 -10.39 -16.30 11.54
N GLY A 172 -10.47 -17.58 11.17
CA GLY A 172 -11.71 -18.36 11.12
C GLY A 172 -12.39 -18.38 9.75
N TYR A 173 -11.88 -17.66 8.77
CA TYR A 173 -12.37 -17.71 7.39
C TYR A 173 -11.68 -18.80 6.57
N TRP A 174 -12.43 -19.34 5.59
CA TRP A 174 -11.94 -20.33 4.64
C TRP A 174 -11.71 -19.72 3.26
N ILE A 175 -10.56 -19.96 2.64
CA ILE A 175 -10.36 -19.67 1.24
C ILE A 175 -10.92 -20.80 0.42
N SER A 176 -12.19 -20.69 0.06
CA SER A 176 -12.92 -21.72 -0.69
C SER A 176 -12.72 -21.62 -2.20
N VAL A 177 -12.27 -20.45 -2.68
CA VAL A 177 -11.97 -20.18 -4.09
C VAL A 177 -10.58 -19.59 -4.22
N THR A 178 -9.70 -20.26 -4.96
CA THR A 178 -8.33 -19.78 -5.20
C THR A 178 -8.10 -19.51 -6.67
N ASN A 179 -7.51 -18.35 -6.99
CA ASN A 179 -7.02 -18.02 -8.32
C ASN A 179 -5.48 -17.95 -8.29
N ASN A 180 -4.84 -19.01 -8.77
CA ASN A 180 -3.39 -19.13 -8.86
C ASN A 180 -2.85 -18.78 -10.25
N THR A 181 -3.69 -18.37 -11.19
CA THR A 181 -3.34 -18.12 -12.59
C THR A 181 -3.81 -16.74 -13.07
N ALA A 182 -3.92 -15.80 -12.13
CA ALA A 182 -4.40 -14.45 -12.41
C ALA A 182 -3.45 -13.65 -13.31
N TYR A 183 -2.17 -14.02 -13.35
CA TYR A 183 -1.11 -13.29 -14.03
C TYR A 183 -0.50 -14.12 -15.17
N PRO A 184 -1.16 -14.18 -16.35
CA PRO A 184 -0.62 -14.90 -17.54
C PRO A 184 0.73 -14.35 -18.01
N ARG A 185 0.98 -13.08 -17.79
CA ARG A 185 2.27 -12.37 -17.86
C ARG A 185 2.45 -11.58 -16.58
N PRO A 186 3.66 -11.17 -16.22
CA PRO A 186 3.87 -10.33 -15.06
C PRO A 186 3.03 -9.04 -15.13
N LYS A 187 2.20 -8.81 -14.11
CA LYS A 187 1.55 -7.53 -13.92
C LYS A 187 2.54 -6.59 -13.24
N VAL A 188 2.71 -5.41 -13.78
CA VAL A 188 3.51 -4.33 -13.19
C VAL A 188 2.56 -3.20 -12.83
N LEU A 189 2.65 -2.71 -11.61
CA LEU A 189 1.99 -1.51 -11.13
C LEU A 189 3.07 -0.50 -10.70
N GLU A 190 3.13 0.62 -11.38
CA GLU A 190 3.98 1.75 -11.04
C GLU A 190 3.17 2.80 -10.32
N VAL A 191 3.70 3.27 -9.18
CA VAL A 191 3.04 4.24 -8.33
C VAL A 191 3.96 5.40 -8.09
N SER A 192 3.52 6.61 -8.39
CA SER A 192 4.26 7.84 -8.10
C SER A 192 3.39 8.83 -7.35
N TRP A 193 4.00 9.57 -6.44
CA TRP A 193 3.30 10.61 -5.69
C TRP A 193 4.21 11.75 -5.32
N VAL A 194 3.62 12.92 -5.18
CA VAL A 194 4.28 14.12 -4.67
C VAL A 194 3.27 15.00 -3.98
N GLY A 195 3.70 15.70 -2.96
CA GLY A 195 2.86 16.72 -2.31
C GLY A 195 3.66 17.75 -1.56
N LEU A 196 2.95 18.81 -1.23
CA LEU A 196 3.45 19.97 -0.53
C LEU A 196 2.53 20.27 0.65
N LYS A 197 3.12 20.39 1.83
CA LYS A 197 2.49 20.95 3.03
C LYS A 197 3.04 22.34 3.28
N TYR A 198 2.15 23.29 3.56
CA TYR A 198 2.49 24.66 3.92
C TYR A 198 1.84 25.05 5.24
N LEU A 199 2.67 25.48 6.20
CA LEU A 199 2.22 26.02 7.48
C LEU A 199 1.78 27.49 7.28
N ILE A 200 0.47 27.72 7.23
CA ILE A 200 -0.11 29.07 7.13
C ILE A 200 0.12 29.83 8.44
N THR A 201 -0.12 29.15 9.56
CA THR A 201 0.19 29.61 10.91
C THR A 201 0.81 28.46 11.71
N ARG A 202 1.10 28.67 13.00
CA ARG A 202 1.57 27.57 13.88
C ARG A 202 0.55 26.45 14.03
N ASP A 203 -0.74 26.78 13.90
CA ASP A 203 -1.84 25.87 14.18
C ASP A 203 -2.66 25.48 12.93
N LEU A 204 -2.45 26.17 11.81
CA LEU A 204 -3.15 25.89 10.55
C LEU A 204 -2.18 25.55 9.44
N ASP A 205 -2.40 24.43 8.79
CA ASP A 205 -1.68 24.05 7.59
C ASP A 205 -2.61 23.64 6.43
N ILE A 206 -2.10 23.77 5.22
CA ILE A 206 -2.69 23.22 4.01
C ILE A 206 -1.74 22.21 3.39
N THR A 207 -2.28 21.07 2.95
CA THR A 207 -1.52 20.04 2.22
C THR A 207 -2.21 19.76 0.90
N GLY A 208 -1.44 19.75 -0.20
CA GLY A 208 -1.87 19.27 -1.51
C GLY A 208 -1.02 18.08 -1.94
N ALA A 209 -1.63 17.08 -2.58
CA ALA A 209 -0.94 15.89 -3.08
C ALA A 209 -1.52 15.40 -4.39
N VAL A 210 -0.65 14.79 -5.19
CA VAL A 210 -1.00 14.08 -6.43
C VAL A 210 -0.45 12.67 -6.34
N TYR A 211 -1.28 11.69 -6.72
CA TYR A 211 -0.93 10.28 -6.81
C TYR A 211 -1.24 9.78 -8.21
N HIS A 212 -0.37 8.98 -8.77
CA HIS A 212 -0.51 8.39 -10.09
C HIS A 212 -0.18 6.91 -10.07
N TYR A 213 -1.08 6.08 -10.57
CA TYR A 213 -0.90 4.66 -10.79
C TYR A 213 -0.89 4.37 -12.28
N ASP A 214 0.04 3.53 -12.71
CA ASP A 214 0.12 3.00 -14.07
C ASP A 214 0.26 1.48 -14.03
N GLN A 215 -0.65 0.79 -14.71
CA GLN A 215 -0.67 -0.65 -14.85
C GLN A 215 -0.37 -1.05 -16.29
N ASN A 216 0.55 -1.99 -16.49
CA ASN A 216 0.80 -2.57 -17.81
C ASN A 216 -0.34 -3.52 -18.26
N SER A 217 -0.36 -3.85 -19.55
CA SER A 217 -1.14 -4.99 -20.06
C SER A 217 -0.42 -6.30 -19.74
N TYR A 218 -1.12 -7.24 -19.05
CA TYR A 218 -0.54 -8.53 -18.66
C TYR A 218 -1.35 -9.76 -19.12
N GLY A 219 -2.39 -9.56 -19.92
CA GLY A 219 -3.16 -10.63 -20.57
C GLY A 219 -2.40 -11.31 -21.73
N LEU A 220 -2.74 -12.55 -22.05
CA LEU A 220 -2.14 -13.30 -23.17
C LEU A 220 -2.56 -12.76 -24.54
N LYS A 221 -3.76 -12.20 -24.65
CA LYS A 221 -4.31 -11.64 -25.88
C LYS A 221 -4.12 -10.12 -25.88
N ALA A 222 -4.05 -9.54 -27.07
CA ALA A 222 -4.11 -8.09 -27.20
C ALA A 222 -5.39 -7.56 -26.54
N CYS A 223 -5.29 -6.41 -25.87
CA CYS A 223 -6.43 -5.77 -25.24
C CYS A 223 -7.39 -5.24 -26.28
N SER A 224 -8.50 -5.95 -26.48
CA SER A 224 -9.60 -5.52 -27.34
C SER A 224 -10.63 -4.68 -26.59
N ASN A 225 -10.72 -4.85 -25.24
CA ASN A 225 -11.54 -4.06 -24.33
C ASN A 225 -10.63 -3.41 -23.29
N LYS A 226 -10.48 -2.11 -23.36
CA LYS A 226 -9.61 -1.33 -22.47
C LYS A 226 -10.02 -1.36 -21.01
N SER A 227 -11.29 -1.68 -20.71
CA SER A 227 -11.77 -1.84 -19.33
C SER A 227 -11.58 -3.24 -18.76
N ALA A 228 -11.06 -4.21 -19.53
CA ALA A 228 -10.73 -5.52 -19.00
C ALA A 228 -9.56 -5.40 -18.00
N ALA A 229 -9.65 -6.09 -16.86
CA ALA A 229 -8.68 -5.98 -15.77
C ALA A 229 -7.22 -6.29 -16.17
N THR A 230 -7.02 -7.08 -17.24
CA THR A 230 -5.69 -7.43 -17.77
C THR A 230 -5.10 -6.41 -18.75
N CYS A 231 -5.86 -5.37 -19.09
CA CYS A 231 -5.37 -4.28 -19.93
C CYS A 231 -4.56 -3.26 -19.11
N SER A 232 -3.74 -2.48 -19.82
CA SER A 232 -3.12 -1.31 -19.21
C SER A 232 -4.18 -0.33 -18.72
N GLY A 233 -3.84 0.47 -17.72
CA GLY A 233 -4.75 1.46 -17.17
C GLY A 233 -4.06 2.38 -16.19
N THR A 234 -4.67 3.53 -15.94
CA THR A 234 -4.13 4.55 -15.03
C THR A 234 -5.15 4.98 -14.00
N GLU A 235 -4.67 5.37 -12.82
CA GLU A 235 -5.45 6.06 -11.81
C GLU A 235 -4.74 7.33 -11.37
N ASN A 236 -5.47 8.44 -11.30
CA ASN A 236 -4.96 9.72 -10.81
C ASN A 236 -5.82 10.18 -9.63
N VAL A 237 -5.17 10.58 -8.55
CA VAL A 237 -5.84 11.18 -7.39
C VAL A 237 -5.20 12.51 -7.05
N TYR A 238 -6.03 13.52 -6.87
CA TYR A 238 -5.66 14.86 -6.47
C TYR A 238 -6.32 15.16 -5.14
N SER A 239 -5.55 15.46 -4.12
CA SER A 239 -6.04 15.67 -2.76
C SER A 239 -5.63 17.02 -2.21
N VAL A 240 -6.54 17.65 -1.48
CA VAL A 240 -6.26 18.87 -0.71
C VAL A 240 -6.88 18.73 0.68
N ARG A 241 -6.12 19.14 1.71
CA ARG A 241 -6.57 19.11 3.11
C ARG A 241 -6.10 20.35 3.85
N LEU A 242 -7.01 20.97 4.60
CA LEU A 242 -6.73 21.92 5.66
C LEU A 242 -6.77 21.19 6.99
N ASP A 243 -5.85 21.49 7.89
CA ASP A 243 -5.73 20.90 9.21
C ASP A 243 -5.49 21.99 10.24
N TYR A 244 -6.39 22.11 11.23
CA TYR A 244 -6.30 23.11 12.30
C TYR A 244 -6.14 22.43 13.66
N ARG A 245 -5.04 22.73 14.34
CA ARG A 245 -4.67 22.20 15.66
C ARG A 245 -5.12 23.14 16.77
N PHE A 246 -6.10 22.74 17.55
CA PHE A 246 -6.49 23.48 18.76
C PHE A 246 -5.47 23.34 19.87
N ASN A 247 -4.87 22.17 19.99
CA ASN A 247 -3.79 21.85 20.93
C ASN A 247 -3.05 20.59 20.47
N LYS A 248 -2.12 20.07 21.29
CA LYS A 248 -1.31 18.88 20.97
C LYS A 248 -2.12 17.59 20.86
N ARG A 249 -3.35 17.57 21.35
CA ARG A 249 -4.19 16.35 21.41
C ARG A 249 -5.43 16.42 20.53
N PHE A 250 -5.80 17.61 20.05
CA PHE A 250 -7.05 17.80 19.32
C PHE A 250 -6.83 18.68 18.10
N ASP A 251 -7.19 18.14 16.94
CA ASP A 251 -7.22 18.85 15.67
C ASP A 251 -8.48 18.49 14.87
N VAL A 252 -8.85 19.40 13.99
CA VAL A 252 -9.91 19.20 13.01
C VAL A 252 -9.35 19.39 11.61
N TYR A 253 -9.90 18.65 10.67
CA TYR A 253 -9.49 18.75 9.27
C TYR A 253 -10.67 18.74 8.34
N ALA A 254 -10.51 19.39 7.18
CA ALA A 254 -11.45 19.38 6.08
C ALA A 254 -10.69 19.34 4.75
N GLY A 255 -11.24 18.66 3.76
CA GLY A 255 -10.60 18.57 2.46
C GLY A 255 -11.43 17.81 1.45
N ALA A 256 -10.85 17.54 0.30
CA ALA A 256 -11.43 16.68 -0.72
C ALA A 256 -10.34 15.91 -1.48
N ALA A 257 -10.71 14.73 -1.96
CA ALA A 257 -9.95 13.97 -2.93
C ALA A 257 -10.77 13.80 -4.21
N TYR A 258 -10.15 14.03 -5.35
CA TYR A 258 -10.72 13.73 -6.66
C TYR A 258 -9.93 12.56 -7.26
N SER A 259 -10.61 11.50 -7.64
CA SER A 259 -10.04 10.33 -8.30
C SER A 259 -10.56 10.17 -9.73
N LYS A 260 -9.70 9.68 -10.62
CA LYS A 260 -10.07 9.27 -11.98
C LYS A 260 -9.32 8.01 -12.37
N VAL A 261 -10.07 6.99 -12.74
CA VAL A 261 -9.56 5.67 -13.16
C VAL A 261 -9.88 5.45 -14.62
N ASN A 262 -8.92 4.91 -15.37
CA ASN A 262 -9.07 4.67 -16.81
C ASN A 262 -8.66 3.24 -17.19
N ASP A 263 -9.22 2.78 -18.31
CA ASP A 263 -8.88 1.53 -19.00
C ASP A 263 -8.90 0.30 -18.06
N GLY A 264 -7.85 -0.51 -18.02
CA GLY A 264 -7.83 -1.76 -17.25
C GLY A 264 -8.00 -1.58 -15.74
N LEU A 265 -7.50 -0.48 -15.15
CA LEU A 265 -7.72 -0.17 -13.74
C LEU A 265 -9.16 0.22 -13.42
N ALA A 266 -9.95 0.67 -14.41
CA ALA A 266 -11.37 0.98 -14.22
C ALA A 266 -12.27 -0.26 -14.09
N ASN A 267 -11.74 -1.47 -14.35
CA ASN A 267 -12.51 -2.69 -14.24
C ASN A 267 -12.96 -2.94 -12.79
N GLY A 268 -14.27 -3.10 -12.60
CA GLY A 268 -14.89 -3.29 -11.30
C GLY A 268 -15.33 -1.99 -10.59
N PHE A 269 -14.99 -0.82 -11.11
CA PHE A 269 -15.51 0.45 -10.60
C PHE A 269 -16.86 0.79 -11.21
N LEU A 270 -17.82 1.23 -10.38
CA LEU A 270 -19.12 1.74 -10.84
C LEU A 270 -18.98 3.09 -11.54
N PHE A 271 -18.08 3.93 -11.07
CA PHE A 271 -17.78 5.26 -11.61
C PHE A 271 -16.29 5.38 -11.86
N THR A 272 -15.92 5.94 -13.01
CA THR A 272 -14.52 6.15 -13.39
C THR A 272 -13.94 7.46 -12.83
N SER A 273 -14.76 8.28 -12.20
CA SER A 273 -14.32 9.47 -11.48
C SER A 273 -15.20 9.72 -10.27
N ASN A 274 -14.60 10.21 -9.18
CA ASN A 274 -15.29 10.52 -7.95
C ASN A 274 -14.68 11.75 -7.27
N VAL A 275 -15.49 12.47 -6.48
CA VAL A 275 -15.06 13.54 -5.57
C VAL A 275 -15.52 13.17 -4.18
N ASP A 276 -14.58 13.03 -3.25
CA ASP A 276 -14.81 12.64 -1.86
C ASP A 276 -14.49 13.82 -0.91
N PRO A 277 -15.47 14.70 -0.62
CA PRO A 277 -15.30 15.71 0.42
C PRO A 277 -15.33 15.05 1.79
N THR A 278 -14.37 15.40 2.64
CA THR A 278 -14.24 14.81 3.97
C THR A 278 -13.95 15.88 5.02
N VAL A 279 -14.64 15.78 6.14
CA VAL A 279 -14.39 16.56 7.36
C VAL A 279 -14.27 15.60 8.54
N GLY A 280 -13.36 15.88 9.46
CA GLY A 280 -13.15 15.04 10.63
C GLY A 280 -12.33 15.71 11.71
N PHE A 281 -12.15 14.99 12.78
CA PHE A 281 -11.29 15.40 13.88
C PHE A 281 -10.43 14.23 14.35
N ARG A 282 -9.29 14.57 14.98
CA ARG A 282 -8.42 13.60 15.67
C ARG A 282 -8.27 14.01 17.11
N PHE A 283 -8.37 13.03 17.98
CA PHE A 283 -8.11 13.19 19.41
C PHE A 283 -7.08 12.15 19.86
N GLN A 284 -6.01 12.62 20.51
CA GLN A 284 -4.94 11.77 21.06
C GLN A 284 -4.99 11.82 22.59
N PHE A 285 -5.08 10.69 23.23
CA PHE A 285 -5.13 10.53 24.68
C PHE A 285 -3.92 9.76 25.22
#